data_94ebd9ed54276b285dc76ff906de33a5
#
_entry.id   94ebd9ed54276b285dc76ff906de33a5
#
_cell.length_a   1.000
_cell.length_b   1.000
_cell.length_c   1.000
_cell.angle_alpha   90.00
_cell.angle_beta   90.00
_cell.angle_gamma   90.00
#
_symmetry.space_group_name_H-M   'P 1'
#
loop_
_entity.id
_entity.type
_entity.pdbx_description
1 polymer ?
#
loop_
_entity_poly.entity_id
_entity_poly.type
_entity_poly.pdbx_seq_one_letter_code
_entity_poly.pdbx_strand_id
1 'polypeptide(L)'
;MFTKETLFMYSKKILIVDDTPLFIKLAEDFFRREQVEILTAGNGQKAVEVIRKQQPDLVFMDLYMPIMDGDLACREIKQDYRFRSTPIIMVTSSNRPEDEERCRNAGCNDVIYKPLVREDFLKVSRRYITFPEWSGKRAKINGEAQFRTESGQPKTGTLYDISVGGLFLETEEVLPIDTILLLSFRLHPETALIQCQGRVAWVNKKFNLKKDYASTGLGIEFVDIKKMDLLNIQAWMRQAKKRNL
;
A
#
# COMPACT_ATOMS: atom_id res chain seq x y z
N MET A 1 1.89 14.16 19.90
CA MET A 1 1.23 12.88 19.60
C MET A 1 0.60 13.04 18.23
N PHE A 2 1.27 12.62 17.17
CA PHE A 2 0.74 12.73 15.80
C PHE A 2 0.01 11.43 15.50
N THR A 3 -1.28 11.55 15.25
CA THR A 3 -2.16 10.42 14.94
C THR A 3 -1.88 9.86 13.55
N LYS A 4 -2.30 8.63 13.29
CA LYS A 4 -2.30 7.97 11.98
C LYS A 4 -2.78 8.87 10.83
N GLU A 5 -3.64 9.83 11.13
CA GLU A 5 -4.22 10.81 10.20
C GLU A 5 -3.18 11.73 9.52
N THR A 6 -2.07 12.01 10.17
CA THR A 6 -1.06 12.94 9.62
C THR A 6 -0.16 12.28 8.55
N LEU A 7 -0.07 10.95 8.55
CA LEU A 7 0.73 10.19 7.55
C LEU A 7 0.04 10.17 6.18
N PHE A 8 -1.29 10.31 6.14
CA PHE A 8 -2.11 10.16 4.94
C PHE A 8 -2.45 11.47 4.22
N MET A 9 -1.98 12.62 4.68
CA MET A 9 -2.36 13.92 4.12
C MET A 9 -1.99 14.14 2.64
N TYR A 10 -1.19 13.23 2.04
CA TYR A 10 -0.84 13.25 0.61
C TYR A 10 -0.90 11.86 -0.04
N SER A 11 -1.46 10.87 0.63
CA SER A 11 -1.66 9.54 0.05
C SER A 11 -2.94 9.52 -0.78
N LYS A 12 -2.91 8.78 -1.89
CA LYS A 12 -4.10 8.50 -2.67
C LYS A 12 -5.06 7.64 -1.85
N LYS A 13 -6.35 7.95 -1.90
CA LYS A 13 -7.41 7.19 -1.25
C LYS A 13 -8.04 6.22 -2.22
N ILE A 14 -8.09 4.96 -1.87
CA ILE A 14 -8.76 3.92 -2.66
C ILE A 14 -9.90 3.36 -1.83
N LEU A 15 -11.10 3.37 -2.38
CA LEU A 15 -12.26 2.75 -1.76
C LEU A 15 -12.47 1.35 -2.33
N ILE A 16 -12.52 0.36 -1.46
CA ILE A 16 -12.88 -1.04 -1.78
C ILE A 16 -14.31 -1.31 -1.30
N VAL A 17 -15.18 -1.70 -2.22
CA VAL A 17 -16.59 -1.97 -1.93
C VAL A 17 -16.91 -3.41 -2.28
N ASP A 18 -17.21 -4.21 -1.28
CA ASP A 18 -17.58 -5.63 -1.41
C ASP A 18 -18.32 -6.04 -0.13
N ASP A 19 -19.34 -6.88 -0.25
CA ASP A 19 -20.09 -7.37 0.92
C ASP A 19 -19.38 -8.54 1.62
N THR A 20 -18.32 -9.07 1.01
CA THR A 20 -17.53 -10.19 1.52
C THR A 20 -16.25 -9.69 2.19
N PRO A 21 -16.14 -9.79 3.53
CA PRO A 21 -14.95 -9.28 4.27
C PRO A 21 -13.63 -9.88 3.79
N LEU A 22 -13.66 -11.12 3.27
CA LEU A 22 -12.47 -11.78 2.74
C LEU A 22 -11.93 -11.04 1.50
N PHE A 23 -12.79 -10.59 0.59
CA PHE A 23 -12.38 -9.83 -0.59
C PHE A 23 -11.84 -8.44 -0.23
N ILE A 24 -12.48 -7.77 0.73
CA ILE A 24 -11.96 -6.51 1.26
C ILE A 24 -10.54 -6.73 1.79
N LYS A 25 -10.32 -7.73 2.62
CA LYS A 25 -9.02 -8.05 3.19
C LYS A 25 -7.97 -8.38 2.14
N LEU A 26 -8.34 -9.17 1.13
CA LEU A 26 -7.46 -9.52 0.02
C LEU A 26 -7.04 -8.25 -0.78
N ALA A 27 -7.99 -7.38 -1.07
CA ALA A 27 -7.73 -6.13 -1.78
C ALA A 27 -6.85 -5.18 -0.95
N GLU A 28 -7.08 -5.06 0.37
CA GLU A 28 -6.19 -4.33 1.27
C GLU A 28 -4.75 -4.86 1.21
N ASP A 29 -4.57 -6.18 1.23
CA ASP A 29 -3.26 -6.82 1.16
C ASP A 29 -2.56 -6.57 -0.19
N PHE A 30 -3.30 -6.41 -1.29
CA PHE A 30 -2.73 -6.04 -2.59
C PHE A 30 -2.09 -4.67 -2.59
N PHE A 31 -2.68 -3.72 -1.85
CA PHE A 31 -2.18 -2.34 -1.72
C PHE A 31 -1.23 -2.13 -0.55
N ARG A 32 -0.95 -3.15 0.26
CA ARG A 32 -0.14 -3.04 1.48
C ARG A 32 1.23 -2.39 1.28
N ARG A 33 1.83 -2.56 0.09
CA ARG A 33 3.15 -1.99 -0.25
C ARG A 33 3.06 -0.66 -1.01
N GLU A 34 1.86 -0.26 -1.35
CA GLU A 34 1.59 1.01 -2.03
C GLU A 34 1.22 2.04 -0.94
N GLN A 35 1.73 3.24 -1.06
CA GLN A 35 1.44 4.30 -0.07
C GLN A 35 0.07 4.92 -0.37
N VAL A 36 -0.98 4.19 -0.06
CA VAL A 36 -2.37 4.60 -0.26
C VAL A 36 -3.16 4.40 1.04
N GLU A 37 -4.17 5.22 1.23
CA GLU A 37 -5.18 5.02 2.26
C GLU A 37 -6.29 4.14 1.71
N ILE A 38 -6.59 3.04 2.38
CA ILE A 38 -7.71 2.18 2.01
C ILE A 38 -8.93 2.53 2.83
N LEU A 39 -10.01 2.84 2.12
CA LEU A 39 -11.36 3.01 2.66
C LEU A 39 -12.18 1.77 2.26
N THR A 40 -13.17 1.40 3.07
CA THR A 40 -13.99 0.22 2.81
C THR A 40 -15.48 0.51 2.94
N ALA A 41 -16.30 -0.21 2.18
CA ALA A 41 -17.75 -0.21 2.31
C ALA A 41 -18.30 -1.61 1.98
N GLY A 42 -19.35 -2.04 2.67
CA GLY A 42 -19.93 -3.38 2.49
C GLY A 42 -21.19 -3.42 1.62
N ASN A 43 -21.54 -2.33 0.93
CA ASN A 43 -22.64 -2.26 -0.04
C ASN A 43 -22.62 -0.93 -0.79
N GLY A 44 -23.42 -0.81 -1.86
CA GLY A 44 -23.48 0.38 -2.71
C GLY A 44 -23.92 1.65 -1.98
N GLN A 45 -24.89 1.54 -1.06
CA GLN A 45 -25.37 2.69 -0.29
C GLN A 45 -24.27 3.28 0.58
N LYS A 46 -23.55 2.45 1.32
CA LYS A 46 -22.37 2.88 2.13
C LYS A 46 -21.27 3.43 1.26
N ALA A 47 -21.06 2.87 0.05
CA ALA A 47 -20.07 3.40 -0.89
C ALA A 47 -20.38 4.84 -1.27
N VAL A 48 -21.62 5.16 -1.62
CA VAL A 48 -22.05 6.54 -1.93
C VAL A 48 -21.78 7.49 -0.75
N GLU A 49 -22.09 7.06 0.49
CA GLU A 49 -21.82 7.85 1.70
C GLU A 49 -20.33 8.11 1.90
N VAL A 50 -19.50 7.07 1.74
CA VAL A 50 -18.03 7.18 1.89
C VAL A 50 -17.46 8.11 0.82
N ILE A 51 -17.90 7.98 -0.44
CA ILE A 51 -17.43 8.82 -1.54
C ILE A 51 -17.76 10.29 -1.27
N ARG A 52 -18.96 10.61 -0.80
CA ARG A 52 -19.37 11.97 -0.45
C ARG A 52 -18.54 12.58 0.68
N LYS A 53 -18.16 11.78 1.67
CA LYS A 53 -17.42 12.24 2.86
C LYS A 53 -15.90 12.27 2.65
N GLN A 54 -15.36 11.26 1.99
CA GLN A 54 -13.91 10.99 1.96
C GLN A 54 -13.25 11.30 0.61
N GLN A 55 -14.05 11.44 -0.47
CA GLN A 55 -13.57 11.77 -1.81
C GLN A 55 -12.40 10.90 -2.27
N PRO A 56 -12.58 9.57 -2.44
CA PRO A 56 -11.51 8.68 -2.87
C PRO A 56 -11.06 9.01 -4.29
N ASP A 57 -9.77 8.76 -4.55
CA ASP A 57 -9.16 8.95 -5.88
C ASP A 57 -9.50 7.80 -6.83
N LEU A 58 -9.86 6.63 -6.32
CA LEU A 58 -10.22 5.43 -7.07
C LEU A 58 -11.19 4.57 -6.27
N VAL A 59 -12.13 3.94 -6.94
CA VAL A 59 -13.09 3.01 -6.33
C VAL A 59 -13.02 1.66 -7.04
N PHE A 60 -12.90 0.57 -6.28
CA PHE A 60 -13.20 -0.78 -6.72
C PHE A 60 -14.53 -1.19 -6.12
N MET A 61 -15.48 -1.61 -6.95
CA MET A 61 -16.86 -1.84 -6.53
C MET A 61 -17.38 -3.17 -7.06
N ASP A 62 -17.75 -4.06 -6.16
CA ASP A 62 -18.43 -5.30 -6.54
C ASP A 62 -19.77 -4.99 -7.21
N LEU A 63 -20.15 -5.81 -8.19
CA LEU A 63 -21.39 -5.62 -8.93
C LEU A 63 -22.59 -6.03 -8.08
N TYR A 64 -22.54 -7.18 -7.43
CA TYR A 64 -23.65 -7.76 -6.71
C TYR A 64 -23.47 -7.63 -5.20
N MET A 65 -24.28 -6.81 -4.58
CA MET A 65 -24.23 -6.57 -3.14
C MET A 65 -25.63 -6.41 -2.55
N PRO A 66 -25.83 -6.72 -1.26
CA PRO A 66 -27.10 -6.46 -0.59
C PRO A 66 -27.38 -4.95 -0.51
N ILE A 67 -28.65 -4.61 -0.36
CA ILE A 67 -29.19 -3.24 -0.18
C ILE A 67 -29.12 -2.41 -1.47
N MET A 68 -27.97 -2.29 -2.10
CA MET A 68 -27.76 -1.56 -3.35
C MET A 68 -26.63 -2.23 -4.14
N ASP A 69 -26.94 -2.65 -5.36
CA ASP A 69 -25.97 -3.18 -6.32
C ASP A 69 -24.94 -2.10 -6.74
N GLY A 70 -23.75 -2.57 -7.16
CA GLY A 70 -22.66 -1.67 -7.54
C GLY A 70 -22.96 -0.81 -8.78
N ASP A 71 -23.70 -1.34 -9.76
CA ASP A 71 -24.11 -0.56 -10.94
C ASP A 71 -25.06 0.58 -10.59
N LEU A 72 -25.96 0.38 -9.63
CA LEU A 72 -26.85 1.42 -9.14
C LEU A 72 -26.07 2.51 -8.40
N ALA A 73 -25.15 2.10 -7.51
CA ALA A 73 -24.27 3.02 -6.80
C ALA A 73 -23.37 3.81 -7.78
N CYS A 74 -22.76 3.13 -8.75
CA CYS A 74 -21.95 3.76 -9.79
C CYS A 74 -22.75 4.82 -10.54
N ARG A 75 -23.96 4.52 -11.00
CA ARG A 75 -24.84 5.44 -11.70
C ARG A 75 -25.16 6.67 -10.85
N GLU A 76 -25.49 6.49 -9.57
CA GLU A 76 -25.77 7.60 -8.65
C GLU A 76 -24.54 8.50 -8.49
N ILE A 77 -23.36 7.93 -8.33
CA ILE A 77 -22.11 8.67 -8.19
C ILE A 77 -21.79 9.44 -9.48
N LYS A 78 -21.95 8.80 -10.65
CA LYS A 78 -21.66 9.43 -11.95
C LYS A 78 -22.65 10.54 -12.33
N GLN A 79 -23.86 10.52 -11.80
CA GLN A 79 -24.84 11.61 -11.96
C GLN A 79 -24.53 12.83 -11.10
N ASP A 80 -23.79 12.67 -9.99
CA ASP A 80 -23.37 13.79 -9.15
C ASP A 80 -22.14 14.49 -9.78
N TYR A 81 -22.30 15.74 -10.19
CA TYR A 81 -21.25 16.52 -10.87
C TYR A 81 -19.96 16.64 -10.05
N ARG A 82 -20.04 16.51 -8.72
CA ARG A 82 -18.89 16.59 -7.81
C ARG A 82 -18.02 15.35 -7.88
N PHE A 83 -18.60 14.19 -8.19
CA PHE A 83 -17.94 12.89 -8.11
C PHE A 83 -17.90 12.13 -9.44
N ARG A 84 -18.53 12.64 -10.50
CA ARG A 84 -18.58 11.97 -11.81
C ARG A 84 -17.20 11.65 -12.41
N SER A 85 -16.18 12.42 -12.04
CA SER A 85 -14.80 12.21 -12.48
C SER A 85 -14.05 11.15 -11.66
N THR A 86 -14.57 10.74 -10.50
CA THR A 86 -13.96 9.69 -9.69
C THR A 86 -13.93 8.36 -10.48
N PRO A 87 -12.77 7.77 -10.74
CA PRO A 87 -12.69 6.49 -11.43
C PRO A 87 -13.35 5.38 -10.62
N ILE A 88 -14.22 4.61 -11.26
CA ILE A 88 -14.89 3.44 -10.66
C ILE A 88 -14.58 2.24 -11.52
N ILE A 89 -13.96 1.24 -10.91
CA ILE A 89 -13.65 -0.06 -11.50
C ILE A 89 -14.64 -1.07 -10.94
N MET A 90 -15.47 -1.65 -11.81
CA MET A 90 -16.36 -2.71 -11.37
C MET A 90 -15.58 -4.00 -11.19
N VAL A 91 -15.91 -4.74 -10.15
CA VAL A 91 -15.34 -6.05 -9.83
C VAL A 91 -16.47 -7.05 -9.85
N THR A 92 -16.36 -8.13 -10.61
CA THR A 92 -17.46 -9.09 -10.70
C THR A 92 -16.98 -10.53 -10.84
N SER A 93 -17.75 -11.49 -10.33
CA SER A 93 -17.55 -12.91 -10.58
C SER A 93 -18.24 -13.37 -11.88
N SER A 94 -19.09 -12.53 -12.44
CA SER A 94 -19.86 -12.86 -13.62
C SER A 94 -19.14 -12.40 -14.89
N ASN A 95 -19.03 -13.28 -15.85
CA ASN A 95 -18.55 -13.02 -17.20
C ASN A 95 -19.68 -12.99 -18.24
N ARG A 96 -20.93 -12.78 -17.78
CA ARG A 96 -22.09 -12.69 -18.68
C ARG A 96 -22.09 -11.34 -19.39
N PRO A 97 -22.38 -11.29 -20.69
CA PRO A 97 -22.42 -10.05 -21.45
C PRO A 97 -23.39 -9.01 -20.86
N GLU A 98 -24.51 -9.46 -20.30
CA GLU A 98 -25.50 -8.58 -19.70
C GLU A 98 -24.96 -7.83 -18.47
N ASP A 99 -24.11 -8.46 -17.68
CA ASP A 99 -23.52 -7.85 -16.49
C ASP A 99 -22.43 -6.85 -16.88
N GLU A 100 -21.67 -7.15 -17.92
CA GLU A 100 -20.71 -6.21 -18.47
C GLU A 100 -21.42 -4.98 -19.05
N GLU A 101 -22.52 -5.17 -19.75
CA GLU A 101 -23.36 -4.10 -20.26
C GLU A 101 -23.97 -3.26 -19.13
N ARG A 102 -24.46 -3.85 -18.04
CA ARG A 102 -24.91 -3.16 -16.83
C ARG A 102 -23.81 -2.25 -16.27
N CYS A 103 -22.59 -2.76 -16.13
CA CYS A 103 -21.45 -1.99 -15.64
C CYS A 103 -21.15 -0.80 -16.55
N ARG A 104 -21.10 -1.00 -17.86
CA ARG A 104 -20.84 0.07 -18.84
C ARG A 104 -21.94 1.14 -18.83
N ASN A 105 -23.21 0.72 -18.82
CA ASN A 105 -24.37 1.61 -18.77
C ASN A 105 -24.46 2.41 -17.45
N ALA A 106 -23.84 1.91 -16.38
CA ALA A 106 -23.69 2.65 -15.12
C ALA A 106 -22.61 3.74 -15.19
N GLY A 107 -21.77 3.73 -16.23
CA GLY A 107 -20.71 4.73 -16.43
C GLY A 107 -19.41 4.38 -15.71
N CYS A 108 -19.16 3.10 -15.41
CA CYS A 108 -17.86 2.67 -14.84
C CYS A 108 -16.71 2.94 -15.82
N ASN A 109 -15.50 3.02 -15.29
CA ASN A 109 -14.30 3.30 -16.08
C ASN A 109 -13.62 2.04 -16.59
N ASP A 110 -13.75 0.92 -15.87
CA ASP A 110 -13.18 -0.37 -16.25
C ASP A 110 -13.94 -1.51 -15.52
N VAL A 111 -13.71 -2.74 -15.96
CA VAL A 111 -14.26 -3.95 -15.33
C VAL A 111 -13.14 -4.96 -15.15
N ILE A 112 -13.04 -5.55 -13.97
CA ILE A 112 -12.14 -6.67 -13.67
C ILE A 112 -12.92 -7.85 -13.11
N TYR A 113 -12.41 -9.05 -13.36
CA TYR A 113 -13.10 -10.28 -13.02
C TYR A 113 -12.43 -11.00 -11.84
N LYS A 114 -13.24 -11.55 -10.94
CA LYS A 114 -12.76 -12.46 -9.90
C LYS A 114 -12.42 -13.84 -10.56
N PRO A 115 -11.36 -14.55 -10.16
CA PRO A 115 -10.54 -14.32 -8.96
C PRO A 115 -9.57 -13.16 -9.10
N LEU A 116 -9.40 -12.41 -8.00
CA LEU A 116 -8.55 -11.23 -7.99
C LEU A 116 -7.08 -11.61 -7.93
N VAL A 117 -6.29 -11.02 -8.83
CA VAL A 117 -4.84 -11.14 -8.86
C VAL A 117 -4.22 -9.77 -8.56
N ARG A 118 -3.25 -9.74 -7.65
CA ARG A 118 -2.59 -8.49 -7.23
C ARG A 118 -2.08 -7.66 -8.41
N GLU A 119 -1.46 -8.32 -9.38
CA GLU A 119 -0.87 -7.66 -10.55
C GLU A 119 -1.92 -6.92 -11.38
N ASP A 120 -3.09 -7.54 -11.59
CA ASP A 120 -4.19 -6.93 -12.33
C ASP A 120 -4.78 -5.73 -11.60
N PHE A 121 -4.96 -5.83 -10.28
CA PHE A 121 -5.40 -4.73 -9.45
C PHE A 121 -4.47 -3.53 -9.54
N LEU A 122 -3.17 -3.74 -9.38
CA LEU A 122 -2.18 -2.67 -9.46
C LEU A 122 -2.05 -2.12 -10.88
N LYS A 123 -2.12 -2.98 -11.91
CA LYS A 123 -2.07 -2.58 -13.30
C LYS A 123 -3.24 -1.67 -13.67
N VAL A 124 -4.45 -2.05 -13.28
CA VAL A 124 -5.65 -1.23 -13.51
C VAL A 124 -5.57 0.07 -12.72
N SER A 125 -5.21 0.02 -11.43
CA SER A 125 -5.08 1.22 -10.60
C SER A 125 -4.15 2.26 -11.21
N ARG A 126 -3.01 1.83 -11.78
CA ARG A 126 -2.02 2.72 -12.41
C ARG A 126 -2.52 3.46 -13.67
N ARG A 127 -3.63 3.03 -14.25
CA ARG A 127 -4.28 3.77 -15.36
C ARG A 127 -5.01 5.01 -14.89
N TYR A 128 -5.48 5.00 -13.64
CA TYR A 128 -6.38 6.03 -13.10
C TYR A 128 -5.75 6.89 -12.02
N ILE A 129 -4.82 6.33 -11.25
CA ILE A 129 -4.10 7.06 -10.21
C ILE A 129 -2.59 6.86 -10.33
N THR A 130 -1.87 7.92 -10.03
CA THR A 130 -0.42 7.85 -9.90
C THR A 130 -0.10 7.49 -8.47
N PHE A 131 0.52 6.33 -8.26
CA PHE A 131 1.10 5.99 -6.97
C PHE A 131 2.28 6.92 -6.66
N PRO A 132 2.58 7.17 -5.39
CA PRO A 132 3.76 7.95 -5.02
C PRO A 132 4.99 7.45 -5.78
N GLU A 133 5.81 8.35 -6.27
CA GLU A 133 6.96 8.04 -7.15
C GLU A 133 7.90 6.97 -6.56
N TRP A 134 7.89 6.86 -5.24
CA TRP A 134 8.77 5.98 -4.47
C TRP A 134 8.10 4.68 -4.00
N SER A 135 6.83 4.48 -4.36
CA SER A 135 6.13 3.23 -4.08
C SER A 135 6.86 2.06 -4.76
N GLY A 136 7.32 1.11 -3.97
CA GLY A 136 8.07 -0.06 -4.44
C GLY A 136 9.51 0.18 -4.90
N LYS A 137 9.99 1.43 -5.04
CA LYS A 137 11.38 1.74 -5.37
C LYS A 137 12.26 1.66 -4.13
N ARG A 138 13.46 1.12 -4.30
CA ARG A 138 14.48 1.00 -3.24
C ARG A 138 15.77 1.66 -3.67
N ALA A 139 16.46 2.29 -2.74
CA ALA A 139 17.78 2.87 -2.96
C ALA A 139 18.81 2.12 -2.11
N LYS A 140 19.95 1.80 -2.71
CA LYS A 140 21.08 1.21 -1.99
C LYS A 140 21.58 2.19 -0.94
N ILE A 141 21.83 1.67 0.25
CA ILE A 141 22.39 2.41 1.37
C ILE A 141 23.44 1.52 2.02
N ASN A 142 24.51 2.13 2.51
CA ASN A 142 25.53 1.43 3.27
C ASN A 142 25.65 2.10 4.64
N GLY A 143 25.11 1.46 5.66
CA GLY A 143 25.06 2.02 7.00
C GLY A 143 24.74 0.93 8.02
N GLU A 144 24.76 1.29 9.30
CA GLU A 144 24.34 0.41 10.37
C GLU A 144 22.96 0.80 10.88
N ALA A 145 22.19 -0.22 11.27
CA ALA A 145 20.97 -0.04 12.02
C ALA A 145 21.01 -0.89 13.29
N GLN A 146 20.59 -0.29 14.39
CA GLN A 146 20.27 -1.02 15.60
C GLN A 146 18.81 -1.45 15.54
N PHE A 147 18.56 -2.65 16.01
CA PHE A 147 17.20 -3.18 16.11
C PHE A 147 17.04 -4.05 17.36
N ARG A 148 15.83 -4.08 17.90
CA ARG A 148 15.47 -4.98 18.99
C ARG A 148 13.98 -5.26 18.98
N THR A 149 13.58 -6.41 19.52
CA THR A 149 12.18 -6.63 19.91
C THR A 149 11.87 -5.80 21.17
N GLU A 150 10.62 -5.68 21.55
CA GLU A 150 10.20 -4.88 22.71
C GLU A 150 10.94 -5.27 24.00
N SER A 151 11.10 -6.56 24.23
CA SER A 151 11.79 -7.11 25.43
C SER A 151 13.22 -7.59 25.15
N GLY A 152 13.70 -7.46 23.90
CA GLY A 152 15.01 -8.00 23.47
C GLY A 152 16.15 -7.00 23.67
N GLN A 153 17.37 -7.55 23.72
CA GLN A 153 18.60 -6.75 23.72
C GLN A 153 18.81 -6.10 22.35
N PRO A 154 19.39 -4.89 22.30
CA PRO A 154 19.76 -4.25 21.04
C PRO A 154 20.76 -5.11 20.25
N LYS A 155 20.53 -5.24 18.95
CA LYS A 155 21.40 -5.92 17.99
C LYS A 155 21.70 -4.95 16.86
N THR A 156 22.79 -5.19 16.14
CA THR A 156 23.20 -4.39 14.99
C THR A 156 23.13 -5.23 13.73
N GLY A 157 22.76 -4.59 12.63
CA GLY A 157 22.80 -5.17 11.29
C GLY A 157 23.16 -4.10 10.27
N THR A 158 23.49 -4.52 9.06
CA THR A 158 23.87 -3.64 7.96
C THR A 158 22.64 -3.26 7.15
N LEU A 159 22.43 -1.96 6.97
CA LEU A 159 21.43 -1.46 6.03
C LEU A 159 21.92 -1.70 4.61
N TYR A 160 21.18 -2.47 3.85
CA TYR A 160 21.51 -2.77 2.46
C TYR A 160 20.75 -1.89 1.47
N ASP A 161 19.46 -1.72 1.68
CA ASP A 161 18.63 -0.82 0.91
C ASP A 161 17.45 -0.29 1.72
N ILE A 162 16.89 0.82 1.28
CA ILE A 162 15.77 1.48 1.92
C ILE A 162 14.77 1.99 0.89
N SER A 163 13.50 2.02 1.28
CA SER A 163 12.39 2.68 0.58
C SER A 163 11.56 3.46 1.58
N VAL A 164 10.57 4.20 1.11
CA VAL A 164 9.61 4.87 1.99
C VAL A 164 8.73 3.90 2.78
N GLY A 165 8.56 2.66 2.32
CA GLY A 165 7.79 1.64 3.01
C GLY A 165 8.59 0.74 3.94
N GLY A 166 9.94 0.79 3.91
CA GLY A 166 10.75 -0.12 4.71
C GLY A 166 12.19 -0.26 4.25
N LEU A 167 12.92 -1.17 4.87
CA LEU A 167 14.34 -1.42 4.61
C LEU A 167 14.65 -2.91 4.55
N PHE A 168 15.79 -3.26 3.94
CA PHE A 168 16.41 -4.56 4.09
C PHE A 168 17.62 -4.46 4.99
N LEU A 169 17.63 -5.27 6.03
CA LEU A 169 18.67 -5.34 7.04
C LEU A 169 19.40 -6.66 6.92
N GLU A 170 20.68 -6.61 6.54
CA GLU A 170 21.57 -7.79 6.56
C GLU A 170 21.92 -8.13 8.01
N THR A 171 21.61 -9.35 8.42
CA THR A 171 21.84 -9.86 9.76
C THR A 171 21.76 -11.38 9.77
N GLU A 172 22.50 -12.02 10.65
CA GLU A 172 22.38 -13.48 10.92
C GLU A 172 21.14 -13.82 11.77
N GLU A 173 20.47 -12.82 12.32
CA GLU A 173 19.27 -13.02 13.12
C GLU A 173 18.10 -13.54 12.28
N VAL A 174 17.47 -14.58 12.78
CA VAL A 174 16.25 -15.15 12.18
C VAL A 174 15.09 -14.85 13.12
N LEU A 175 14.24 -13.93 12.71
CA LEU A 175 13.04 -13.54 13.46
C LEU A 175 11.79 -13.99 12.70
N PRO A 176 10.72 -14.38 13.39
CA PRO A 176 9.45 -14.71 12.75
C PRO A 176 8.89 -13.54 11.95
N ILE A 177 8.19 -13.86 10.87
CA ILE A 177 7.37 -12.86 10.14
C ILE A 177 6.35 -12.28 11.14
N ASP A 178 6.00 -11.00 10.95
CA ASP A 178 5.15 -10.18 11.81
C ASP A 178 5.76 -9.77 13.17
N THR A 179 7.03 -10.14 13.46
CA THR A 179 7.74 -9.64 14.64
C THR A 179 7.88 -8.11 14.54
N ILE A 180 7.47 -7.40 15.60
CA ILE A 180 7.65 -5.95 15.72
C ILE A 180 9.04 -5.65 16.28
N LEU A 181 9.72 -4.72 15.60
CA LEU A 181 11.06 -4.26 15.93
C LEU A 181 11.08 -2.77 16.19
N LEU A 182 11.82 -2.36 17.20
CA LEU A 182 12.25 -0.97 17.39
C LEU A 182 13.54 -0.79 16.58
N LEU A 183 13.54 0.15 15.66
CA LEU A 183 14.63 0.43 14.74
C LEU A 183 15.27 1.78 15.04
N SER A 184 16.58 1.87 14.88
CA SER A 184 17.36 3.10 15.02
C SER A 184 18.47 3.13 13.98
N PHE A 185 18.45 4.10 13.06
CA PHE A 185 19.43 4.19 11.95
C PHE A 185 19.59 5.62 11.44
N ARG A 186 20.65 5.83 10.64
CA ARG A 186 20.89 7.09 9.91
C ARG A 186 20.98 6.81 8.41
N LEU A 187 20.53 7.77 7.61
CA LEU A 187 20.67 7.70 6.14
C LEU A 187 22.08 8.04 5.67
N HIS A 188 22.79 8.84 6.45
CA HIS A 188 24.19 9.22 6.31
C HIS A 188 24.73 9.57 7.71
N PRO A 189 26.04 9.42 7.99
CA PRO A 189 26.57 9.75 9.32
C PRO A 189 26.20 11.13 9.87
N GLU A 190 26.07 12.13 9.00
CA GLU A 190 25.74 13.51 9.36
C GLU A 190 24.22 13.78 9.47
N THR A 191 23.36 12.83 9.11
CA THR A 191 21.91 13.02 9.18
C THR A 191 21.36 12.75 10.59
N ALA A 192 20.17 13.25 10.86
CA ALA A 192 19.46 12.95 12.09
C ALA A 192 19.21 11.45 12.25
N LEU A 193 19.23 10.99 13.49
CA LEU A 193 18.88 9.61 13.83
C LEU A 193 17.39 9.39 13.60
N ILE A 194 17.05 8.38 12.81
CA ILE A 194 15.68 7.92 12.61
C ILE A 194 15.39 6.82 13.61
N GLN A 195 14.30 6.96 14.34
CA GLN A 195 13.80 5.96 15.27
C GLN A 195 12.34 5.65 14.93
N CYS A 196 12.03 4.39 14.65
CA CYS A 196 10.71 3.97 14.21
C CYS A 196 10.40 2.54 14.64
N GLN A 197 9.15 2.12 14.47
CA GLN A 197 8.79 0.70 14.55
C GLN A 197 8.73 0.12 13.14
N GLY A 198 9.22 -1.10 13.03
CA GLY A 198 9.10 -1.90 11.82
C GLY A 198 8.57 -3.30 12.13
N ARG A 199 8.03 -3.95 11.13
CA ARG A 199 7.53 -5.32 11.19
C ARG A 199 8.34 -6.17 10.22
N VAL A 200 8.77 -7.36 10.66
CA VAL A 200 9.40 -8.33 9.76
C VAL A 200 8.38 -8.79 8.74
N ALA A 201 8.54 -8.35 7.50
CA ALA A 201 7.64 -8.69 6.40
C ALA A 201 8.06 -9.97 5.68
N TRP A 202 9.36 -10.26 5.63
CA TRP A 202 9.93 -11.48 5.05
C TRP A 202 11.37 -11.69 5.55
N VAL A 203 11.84 -12.93 5.43
CA VAL A 203 13.20 -13.33 5.86
C VAL A 203 13.94 -13.89 4.64
N ASN A 204 15.19 -13.46 4.44
CA ASN A 204 16.10 -14.01 3.46
C ASN A 204 17.04 -15.00 4.15
N LYS A 205 16.95 -16.28 3.79
CA LYS A 205 17.72 -17.36 4.42
C LYS A 205 18.83 -17.83 3.49
N LYS A 206 19.95 -18.23 4.04
CA LYS A 206 21.17 -18.69 3.33
C LYS A 206 20.92 -19.74 2.23
N PHE A 207 19.89 -20.57 2.38
CA PHE A 207 19.54 -21.64 1.43
C PHE A 207 18.35 -21.32 0.52
N ASN A 208 17.75 -20.13 0.64
CA ASN A 208 16.63 -19.69 -0.17
C ASN A 208 16.67 -18.17 -0.34
N LEU A 209 17.72 -17.71 -1.02
CA LEU A 209 17.95 -16.29 -1.26
C LEU A 209 16.96 -15.78 -2.31
N LYS A 210 16.32 -14.65 -2.05
CA LYS A 210 15.58 -13.92 -3.08
C LYS A 210 16.56 -13.31 -4.09
N LYS A 211 16.20 -13.30 -5.37
CA LYS A 211 17.06 -12.91 -6.50
C LYS A 211 17.84 -11.60 -6.31
N ASP A 212 17.29 -10.66 -5.56
CA ASP A 212 17.87 -9.32 -5.40
C ASP A 212 18.82 -9.19 -4.20
N TYR A 213 18.95 -10.24 -3.38
CA TYR A 213 19.71 -10.20 -2.14
C TYR A 213 20.61 -11.43 -2.01
N ALA A 214 21.92 -11.20 -2.01
CA ALA A 214 22.93 -12.26 -1.88
C ALA A 214 23.20 -12.68 -0.43
N SER A 215 22.72 -11.89 0.55
CA SER A 215 22.97 -12.08 1.98
C SER A 215 21.73 -12.49 2.77
N THR A 216 21.94 -13.10 3.92
CA THR A 216 20.88 -13.33 4.90
C THR A 216 20.41 -12.02 5.52
N GLY A 217 19.12 -11.96 5.89
CA GLY A 217 18.60 -10.75 6.51
C GLY A 217 17.09 -10.68 6.58
N LEU A 218 16.63 -9.53 7.03
CA LEU A 218 15.23 -9.24 7.30
C LEU A 218 14.73 -8.12 6.37
N GLY A 219 13.66 -8.40 5.63
CA GLY A 219 12.87 -7.38 4.98
C GLY A 219 11.89 -6.79 5.99
N ILE A 220 12.06 -5.52 6.32
CA ILE A 220 11.31 -4.84 7.37
C ILE A 220 10.44 -3.76 6.74
N GLU A 221 9.16 -3.77 7.06
CA GLU A 221 8.17 -2.75 6.72
C GLU A 221 8.04 -1.76 7.87
N PHE A 222 8.03 -0.46 7.59
CA PHE A 222 7.77 0.56 8.60
C PHE A 222 6.29 0.52 9.02
N VAL A 223 6.03 0.45 10.33
CA VAL A 223 4.67 0.39 10.90
C VAL A 223 4.32 1.70 11.61
N ASP A 224 5.31 2.31 12.29
CA ASP A 224 5.19 3.60 12.94
C ASP A 224 6.48 4.38 12.73
N ILE A 225 6.44 5.36 11.84
CA ILE A 225 7.55 6.25 11.51
C ILE A 225 7.05 7.69 11.44
N LYS A 226 7.83 8.62 11.95
CA LYS A 226 7.49 10.04 11.93
C LYS A 226 7.45 10.58 10.50
N LYS A 227 6.48 11.44 10.19
CA LYS A 227 6.33 12.08 8.88
C LYS A 227 7.63 12.79 8.41
N MET A 228 8.31 13.47 9.30
CA MET A 228 9.56 14.15 8.98
C MET A 228 10.65 13.17 8.54
N ASP A 229 10.72 12.00 9.19
CA ASP A 229 11.69 10.95 8.85
C ASP A 229 11.37 10.33 7.49
N LEU A 230 10.08 10.13 7.16
CA LEU A 230 9.68 9.73 5.81
C LEU A 230 10.07 10.75 4.74
N LEU A 231 9.87 12.04 5.00
CA LEU A 231 10.29 13.11 4.10
C LEU A 231 11.82 13.14 3.90
N ASN A 232 12.57 12.91 4.98
CA ASN A 232 14.02 12.78 4.92
C ASN A 232 14.46 11.58 4.08
N ILE A 233 13.81 10.42 4.25
CA ILE A 233 14.05 9.23 3.42
C ILE A 233 13.76 9.53 1.95
N GLN A 234 12.62 10.16 1.63
CA GLN A 234 12.28 10.54 0.25
C GLN A 234 13.30 11.48 -0.36
N ALA A 235 13.69 12.54 0.37
CA ALA A 235 14.68 13.51 -0.09
C ALA A 235 16.04 12.85 -0.35
N TRP A 236 16.48 11.99 0.56
CA TRP A 236 17.72 11.22 0.42
C TRP A 236 17.68 10.30 -0.80
N MET A 237 16.59 9.55 -1.01
CA MET A 237 16.42 8.68 -2.17
C MET A 237 16.46 9.44 -3.50
N ARG A 238 15.91 10.66 -3.56
CA ARG A 238 15.98 11.53 -4.75
C ARG A 238 17.42 11.91 -5.07
N GLN A 239 18.22 12.21 -4.05
CA GLN A 239 19.65 12.55 -4.22
C GLN A 239 20.47 11.32 -4.62
N ALA A 240 20.22 10.16 -4.01
CA ALA A 240 20.91 8.92 -4.34
C ALA A 240 20.70 8.52 -5.82
N LYS A 241 19.50 8.73 -6.36
CA LYS A 241 19.22 8.50 -7.79
C LYS A 241 20.03 9.39 -8.73
N LYS A 242 20.28 10.65 -8.34
CA LYS A 242 21.08 11.59 -9.15
C LYS A 242 22.58 11.27 -9.13
N ARG A 243 23.06 10.53 -8.12
CA ARG A 243 24.48 10.14 -7.99
C ARG A 243 24.81 8.84 -8.74
N ASN A 244 23.78 8.05 -9.10
CA ASN A 244 23.93 6.78 -9.84
C ASN A 244 23.58 6.93 -11.34
N LEU A 245 23.41 8.15 -11.84
CA LEU A 245 23.31 8.56 -13.25
C LEU A 245 24.54 9.33 -13.64
#